data_9d92b40f7db909d099c8a10ab87c6126
#
_entry.id   9d92b40f7db909d099c8a10ab87c6126
#
_cell.length_a   1.000
_cell.length_b   1.000
_cell.length_c   1.000
_cell.angle_alpha   90.00
_cell.angle_beta   90.00
_cell.angle_gamma   90.00
#
_symmetry.space_group_name_H-M   'P 1'
#
loop_
_entity.id
_entity.type
_entity.pdbx_description
1 polymer ?
#
loop_
_entity_poly.entity_id
_entity_poly.type
_entity_poly.pdbx_seq_one_letter_code
_entity_poly.pdbx_strand_id
1 'polypeptide(L)'
;YRDHDFNVSSKAINDRFPGSEELFIIARTDEKGGLKRPEVIKALADFQNYMLLDPTMGGAKGLNKLVMQVNQMTRNDDPRWAVVPNRASDVGGLMFMYMMSAPVPGALLEFLDTDEQRANMVFYYKDHTGETIQRAIHMVKQWRDEVGSKVPGLHIDLAGGPVGVTAAINEEAFETNVIVVPAVLVLILMFTFWFYGSLHS
;
A
#
# COMPACT_ATOMS: atom_id res chain seq x y z
N TYR A 1 -19.24 20.46 -0.15
CA TYR A 1 -20.14 20.90 0.92
C TYR A 1 -19.82 20.08 2.16
N ARG A 2 -19.31 20.73 3.26
CA ARG A 2 -18.88 20.04 4.50
C ARG A 2 -20.03 19.32 5.23
N ASP A 3 -21.26 19.81 5.06
CA ASP A 3 -22.46 19.32 5.74
C ASP A 3 -23.27 18.32 4.92
N HIS A 4 -22.72 17.79 3.83
CA HIS A 4 -23.35 16.72 3.08
C HIS A 4 -23.30 15.40 3.87
N ASP A 5 -24.42 14.67 3.91
CA ASP A 5 -24.57 13.42 4.67
C ASP A 5 -23.44 12.42 4.47
N PHE A 6 -22.91 12.32 3.24
CA PHE A 6 -21.75 11.50 2.93
C PHE A 6 -20.50 11.91 3.72
N ASN A 7 -20.21 13.23 3.78
CA ASN A 7 -19.02 13.73 4.49
C ASN A 7 -19.15 13.58 6.01
N VAL A 8 -20.37 13.75 6.54
CA VAL A 8 -20.65 13.56 7.96
C VAL A 8 -20.47 12.06 8.33
N SER A 9 -21.00 11.16 7.50
CA SER A 9 -20.89 9.73 7.70
C SER A 9 -19.45 9.24 7.55
N SER A 10 -18.73 9.71 6.53
CA SER A 10 -17.31 9.38 6.31
C SER A 10 -16.45 9.84 7.49
N LYS A 11 -16.69 11.04 8.00
CA LYS A 11 -16.00 11.52 9.20
C LYS A 11 -16.29 10.64 10.42
N ALA A 12 -17.54 10.26 10.64
CA ALA A 12 -17.92 9.41 11.76
C ALA A 12 -17.26 8.02 11.68
N ILE A 13 -17.06 7.49 10.47
CA ILE A 13 -16.31 6.25 10.22
C ILE A 13 -14.83 6.46 10.54
N ASN A 14 -14.21 7.50 10.00
CA ASN A 14 -12.78 7.78 10.18
C ASN A 14 -12.39 8.11 11.63
N ASP A 15 -13.33 8.63 12.43
CA ASP A 15 -13.11 8.91 13.85
C ASP A 15 -13.13 7.63 14.72
N ARG A 16 -13.79 6.55 14.27
CA ARG A 16 -14.03 5.33 15.07
C ARG A 16 -13.37 4.07 14.53
N PHE A 17 -13.02 4.06 13.25
CA PHE A 17 -12.42 2.92 12.55
C PHE A 17 -11.04 3.32 12.00
N PRO A 18 -10.24 2.34 11.55
CA PRO A 18 -8.89 2.61 11.02
C PRO A 18 -8.83 3.57 9.84
N GLY A 19 -9.91 3.71 9.07
CA GLY A 19 -10.00 4.58 7.92
C GLY A 19 -10.91 3.98 6.85
N SER A 20 -11.40 4.85 5.95
CA SER A 20 -12.25 4.46 4.82
C SER A 20 -11.48 4.37 3.50
N GLU A 21 -10.27 4.92 3.46
CA GLU A 21 -9.46 5.00 2.24
C GLU A 21 -8.36 3.92 2.27
N GLU A 22 -8.35 3.07 1.24
CA GLU A 22 -7.46 1.91 1.18
C GLU A 22 -6.32 2.13 0.19
N LEU A 23 -5.12 1.72 0.60
CA LEU A 23 -3.96 1.56 -0.26
C LEU A 23 -3.56 0.08 -0.27
N PHE A 24 -3.60 -0.53 -1.43
CA PHE A 24 -3.17 -1.92 -1.63
C PHE A 24 -1.71 -1.97 -2.07
N ILE A 25 -0.94 -2.76 -1.37
CA ILE A 25 0.45 -3.06 -1.68
C ILE A 25 0.60 -4.55 -1.89
N ILE A 26 1.23 -4.94 -2.99
CA ILE A 26 1.60 -6.33 -3.22
C ILE A 26 3.07 -6.53 -2.88
N ALA A 27 3.32 -7.39 -1.93
CA ALA A 27 4.66 -7.92 -1.68
C ALA A 27 4.85 -9.19 -2.51
N ARG A 28 5.84 -9.20 -3.39
CA ARG A 28 6.12 -10.30 -4.30
C ARG A 28 7.50 -10.89 -4.02
N THR A 29 7.61 -12.22 -4.09
CA THR A 29 8.89 -12.93 -4.03
C THR A 29 9.20 -13.59 -5.38
N ASP A 30 10.49 -13.78 -5.68
CA ASP A 30 10.92 -14.39 -6.94
C ASP A 30 10.59 -15.89 -7.00
N GLU A 31 10.55 -16.56 -5.85
CA GLU A 31 10.35 -18.00 -5.73
C GLU A 31 8.98 -18.33 -5.14
N LYS A 32 8.38 -19.44 -5.59
CA LYS A 32 7.18 -20.01 -4.97
C LYS A 32 7.47 -20.40 -3.52
N GLY A 33 6.52 -20.09 -2.63
CA GLY A 33 6.70 -20.30 -1.19
C GLY A 33 7.67 -19.31 -0.53
N GLY A 34 8.19 -18.32 -1.27
CA GLY A 34 9.12 -17.33 -0.76
C GLY A 34 8.56 -16.50 0.41
N LEU A 35 7.23 -16.38 0.49
CA LEU A 35 6.55 -15.71 1.60
C LEU A 35 6.61 -16.47 2.93
N LYS A 36 7.05 -17.75 2.93
CA LYS A 36 7.30 -18.50 4.18
C LYS A 36 8.64 -18.16 4.83
N ARG A 37 9.52 -17.47 4.11
CA ARG A 37 10.84 -17.09 4.64
C ARG A 37 10.68 -16.09 5.79
N PRO A 38 11.23 -16.37 6.99
CA PRO A 38 11.12 -15.49 8.14
C PRO A 38 11.62 -14.06 7.88
N GLU A 39 12.70 -13.91 7.12
CA GLU A 39 13.25 -12.60 6.75
C GLU A 39 12.29 -11.79 5.90
N VAL A 40 11.52 -12.42 5.03
CA VAL A 40 10.49 -11.74 4.23
C VAL A 40 9.35 -11.26 5.13
N ILE A 41 8.80 -12.15 5.99
CA ILE A 41 7.71 -11.77 6.91
C ILE A 41 8.15 -10.68 7.90
N LYS A 42 9.41 -10.74 8.38
CA LYS A 42 9.97 -9.67 9.22
C LYS A 42 10.08 -8.35 8.47
N ALA A 43 10.54 -8.39 7.22
CA ALA A 43 10.58 -7.19 6.37
C ALA A 43 9.19 -6.60 6.14
N LEU A 44 8.16 -7.43 5.94
CA LEU A 44 6.77 -6.96 5.83
C LEU A 44 6.27 -6.36 7.15
N ALA A 45 6.70 -6.90 8.30
CA ALA A 45 6.37 -6.33 9.60
C ALA A 45 7.04 -4.96 9.80
N ASP A 46 8.31 -4.84 9.44
CA ASP A 46 9.06 -3.58 9.49
C ASP A 46 8.46 -2.54 8.53
N PHE A 47 8.09 -2.95 7.32
CA PHE A 47 7.40 -2.09 6.36
C PHE A 47 6.07 -1.58 6.92
N GLN A 48 5.25 -2.47 7.48
CA GLN A 48 3.99 -2.07 8.11
C GLN A 48 4.21 -1.07 9.25
N ASN A 49 5.18 -1.32 10.12
CA ASN A 49 5.50 -0.43 11.23
C ASN A 49 6.00 0.94 10.74
N TYR A 50 6.82 0.95 9.67
CA TYR A 50 7.27 2.19 9.04
C TYR A 50 6.10 2.99 8.48
N MET A 51 5.19 2.34 7.75
CA MET A 51 4.01 3.01 7.20
C MET A 51 3.08 3.54 8.29
N LEU A 52 2.96 2.86 9.43
CA LEU A 52 2.16 3.30 10.59
C LEU A 52 2.71 4.57 11.27
N LEU A 53 3.88 5.05 10.90
CA LEU A 53 4.39 6.36 11.35
C LEU A 53 3.64 7.54 10.69
N ASP A 54 2.91 7.31 9.61
CA ASP A 54 2.07 8.34 8.99
C ASP A 54 0.90 8.70 9.92
N PRO A 55 0.74 9.98 10.31
CA PRO A 55 -0.29 10.41 11.25
C PRO A 55 -1.72 10.24 10.72
N THR A 56 -1.90 10.13 9.41
CA THR A 56 -3.21 9.93 8.76
C THR A 56 -3.58 8.46 8.60
N MET A 57 -2.64 7.55 8.87
CA MET A 57 -2.89 6.13 8.85
C MET A 57 -3.55 5.66 10.16
N GLY A 58 -4.65 4.94 10.03
CA GLY A 58 -5.35 4.40 11.20
C GLY A 58 -5.15 2.91 11.42
N GLY A 59 -4.59 2.19 10.43
CA GLY A 59 -4.36 0.76 10.57
C GLY A 59 -3.82 0.10 9.32
N ALA A 60 -3.41 -1.16 9.50
CA ALA A 60 -2.94 -2.00 8.39
C ALA A 60 -3.34 -3.45 8.61
N LYS A 61 -3.46 -4.19 7.50
CA LYS A 61 -3.75 -5.62 7.44
C LYS A 61 -2.75 -6.28 6.50
N GLY A 62 -2.21 -7.42 6.89
CA GLY A 62 -1.24 -8.12 6.06
C GLY A 62 -0.86 -9.48 6.63
N LEU A 63 -0.16 -10.28 5.81
CA LEU A 63 0.27 -11.63 6.14
C LEU A 63 1.16 -11.68 7.40
N ASN A 64 2.05 -10.70 7.57
CA ASN A 64 2.91 -10.57 8.75
C ASN A 64 2.09 -10.51 10.05
N LYS A 65 1.05 -9.68 10.09
CA LYS A 65 0.17 -9.54 11.25
C LYS A 65 -0.59 -10.82 11.54
N LEU A 66 -1.09 -11.49 10.49
CA LEU A 66 -1.75 -12.78 10.60
C LEU A 66 -0.80 -13.82 11.23
N VAL A 67 0.42 -13.98 10.72
CA VAL A 67 1.40 -14.94 11.23
C VAL A 67 1.74 -14.67 12.69
N MET A 68 1.98 -13.42 13.06
CA MET A 68 2.27 -13.02 14.45
C MET A 68 1.09 -13.30 15.37
N GLN A 69 -0.13 -13.00 14.94
CA GLN A 69 -1.35 -13.24 15.71
C GLN A 69 -1.61 -14.72 15.93
N VAL A 70 -1.49 -15.56 14.89
CA VAL A 70 -1.65 -17.01 15.02
C VAL A 70 -0.56 -17.60 15.93
N ASN A 71 0.68 -17.12 15.83
CA ASN A 71 1.76 -17.54 16.72
C ASN A 71 1.42 -17.24 18.20
N GLN A 72 0.90 -16.06 18.48
CA GLN A 72 0.44 -15.68 19.82
C GLN A 72 -0.69 -16.58 20.30
N MET A 73 -1.74 -16.76 19.48
CA MET A 73 -2.92 -17.58 19.83
C MET A 73 -2.54 -19.02 20.14
N THR A 74 -1.59 -19.60 19.44
CA THR A 74 -1.09 -20.97 19.69
C THR A 74 -0.29 -21.11 20.98
N ARG A 75 0.02 -20.00 21.64
CA ARG A 75 0.81 -19.91 22.88
C ARG A 75 0.01 -19.29 24.03
N ASN A 76 -1.28 -19.68 24.14
CA ASN A 76 -2.21 -19.21 25.18
C ASN A 76 -2.38 -17.69 25.20
N ASP A 77 -2.37 -17.04 24.04
CA ASP A 77 -2.47 -15.58 23.88
C ASP A 77 -1.37 -14.77 24.61
N ASP A 78 -0.22 -15.37 24.90
CA ASP A 78 0.89 -14.68 25.52
C ASP A 78 1.48 -13.63 24.54
N PRO A 79 1.42 -12.31 24.86
CA PRO A 79 1.89 -11.23 23.97
C PRO A 79 3.36 -11.35 23.56
N ARG A 80 4.19 -12.06 24.33
CA ARG A 80 5.59 -12.30 24.00
C ARG A 80 5.78 -13.12 22.72
N TRP A 81 4.74 -13.85 22.29
CA TRP A 81 4.73 -14.65 21.08
C TRP A 81 4.08 -13.95 19.88
N ALA A 82 3.69 -12.69 20.03
CA ALA A 82 3.29 -11.85 18.90
C ALA A 82 4.51 -11.45 18.04
N VAL A 83 5.29 -12.45 17.62
CA VAL A 83 6.54 -12.29 16.85
C VAL A 83 6.56 -13.23 15.67
N VAL A 84 7.38 -12.89 14.65
CA VAL A 84 7.62 -13.77 13.50
C VAL A 84 8.55 -14.91 13.91
N PRO A 85 8.18 -16.17 13.66
CA PRO A 85 9.07 -17.32 13.91
C PRO A 85 10.36 -17.24 13.09
N ASN A 86 11.40 -17.92 13.58
CA ASN A 86 12.72 -17.91 12.92
C ASN A 86 12.91 -19.01 11.86
N ARG A 87 11.93 -19.90 11.69
CA ARG A 87 11.99 -21.00 10.72
C ARG A 87 10.86 -20.90 9.73
N ALA A 88 11.14 -21.14 8.44
CA ALA A 88 10.14 -21.15 7.40
C ALA A 88 9.07 -22.26 7.59
N SER A 89 9.45 -23.40 8.17
CA SER A 89 8.52 -24.47 8.55
C SER A 89 7.49 -24.01 9.57
N ASP A 90 7.91 -23.20 10.54
CA ASP A 90 7.02 -22.71 11.59
C ASP A 90 6.07 -21.66 11.02
N VAL A 91 6.55 -20.75 10.16
CA VAL A 91 5.70 -19.79 9.44
C VAL A 91 4.66 -20.52 8.60
N GLY A 92 5.09 -21.52 7.80
CA GLY A 92 4.17 -22.34 7.00
C GLY A 92 3.17 -23.12 7.85
N GLY A 93 3.59 -23.65 8.99
CA GLY A 93 2.73 -24.31 9.96
C GLY A 93 1.64 -23.40 10.52
N LEU A 94 1.98 -22.15 10.87
CA LEU A 94 1.00 -21.16 11.36
C LEU A 94 0.00 -20.76 10.26
N MET A 95 0.46 -20.59 9.02
CA MET A 95 -0.43 -20.35 7.87
C MET A 95 -1.39 -21.50 7.65
N PHE A 96 -0.89 -22.73 7.73
CA PHE A 96 -1.72 -23.94 7.62
C PHE A 96 -2.74 -24.03 8.76
N MET A 97 -2.34 -23.76 10.00
CA MET A 97 -3.24 -23.74 11.14
C MET A 97 -4.36 -22.70 10.98
N TYR A 98 -4.03 -21.52 10.49
CA TYR A 98 -5.04 -20.51 10.15
C TYR A 98 -6.01 -21.02 9.09
N MET A 99 -5.50 -21.60 8.01
CA MET A 99 -6.32 -22.13 6.91
C MET A 99 -7.29 -23.22 7.42
N MET A 100 -6.83 -24.10 8.31
CA MET A 100 -7.65 -25.17 8.87
C MET A 100 -8.69 -24.70 9.91
N SER A 101 -8.41 -23.61 10.62
CA SER A 101 -9.28 -23.06 11.65
C SER A 101 -10.21 -21.93 11.14
N ALA A 102 -9.97 -21.42 9.94
CA ALA A 102 -10.76 -20.32 9.39
C ALA A 102 -12.21 -20.76 9.12
N PRO A 103 -13.20 -19.94 9.51
CA PRO A 103 -14.61 -20.25 9.34
C PRO A 103 -15.06 -20.29 7.87
N VAL A 104 -14.28 -19.67 6.98
CA VAL A 104 -14.58 -19.58 5.54
C VAL A 104 -13.45 -20.24 4.76
N PRO A 105 -13.76 -21.20 3.88
CA PRO A 105 -12.76 -21.78 2.98
C PRO A 105 -12.10 -20.70 2.13
N GLY A 106 -10.77 -20.74 2.02
CA GLY A 106 -10.02 -19.78 1.24
C GLY A 106 -9.71 -18.46 1.97
N ALA A 107 -9.98 -18.34 3.26
CA ALA A 107 -9.68 -17.12 4.03
C ALA A 107 -8.21 -16.67 3.94
N LEU A 108 -7.28 -17.60 3.73
CA LEU A 108 -5.86 -17.28 3.54
C LEU A 108 -5.60 -16.55 2.21
N LEU A 109 -6.45 -16.76 1.18
CA LEU A 109 -6.33 -16.10 -0.13
C LEU A 109 -6.58 -14.57 -0.07
N GLU A 110 -7.12 -14.08 1.03
CA GLU A 110 -7.19 -12.64 1.28
C GLU A 110 -5.80 -12.02 1.50
N PHE A 111 -4.85 -12.82 2.00
CA PHE A 111 -3.51 -12.38 2.37
C PHE A 111 -2.44 -12.80 1.37
N LEU A 112 -2.59 -13.93 0.71
CA LEU A 112 -1.57 -14.44 -0.22
C LEU A 112 -2.20 -15.26 -1.35
N ASP A 113 -1.48 -15.36 -2.46
CA ASP A 113 -1.87 -16.17 -3.61
C ASP A 113 -1.65 -17.68 -3.38
N THR A 114 -2.16 -18.49 -4.30
CA THR A 114 -2.05 -19.97 -4.24
C THR A 114 -0.63 -20.50 -4.36
N ASP A 115 0.26 -19.74 -5.00
CA ASP A 115 1.68 -20.10 -5.14
C ASP A 115 2.53 -19.62 -3.94
N GLU A 116 1.90 -18.91 -2.99
CA GLU A 116 2.57 -18.31 -1.81
C GLU A 116 3.75 -17.41 -2.21
N GLN A 117 3.59 -16.75 -3.34
CA GLN A 117 4.57 -15.87 -3.97
C GLN A 117 4.22 -14.40 -3.84
N ARG A 118 2.92 -14.07 -3.74
CA ARG A 118 2.42 -12.71 -3.62
C ARG A 118 1.57 -12.56 -2.37
N ALA A 119 1.86 -11.54 -1.56
CA ALA A 119 1.06 -11.18 -0.39
C ALA A 119 0.40 -9.82 -0.61
N ASN A 120 -0.87 -9.73 -0.22
CA ASN A 120 -1.62 -8.49 -0.19
C ASN A 120 -1.47 -7.82 1.17
N MET A 121 -1.09 -6.55 1.18
CA MET A 121 -1.09 -5.69 2.36
C MET A 121 -2.04 -4.53 2.11
N VAL A 122 -2.91 -4.27 3.07
CA VAL A 122 -3.90 -3.19 3.00
C VAL A 122 -3.60 -2.18 4.09
N PHE A 123 -3.44 -0.93 3.70
CA PHE A 123 -3.23 0.19 4.60
C PHE A 123 -4.46 1.11 4.56
N TYR A 124 -4.98 1.45 5.73
CA TYR A 124 -6.20 2.24 5.90
C TYR A 124 -5.84 3.68 6.28
N TYR A 125 -6.26 4.63 5.45
CA TYR A 125 -6.07 6.06 5.66
C TYR A 125 -7.38 6.73 6.06
N LYS A 126 -7.28 7.79 6.86
CA LYS A 126 -8.42 8.57 7.35
C LYS A 126 -8.89 9.63 6.37
N ASP A 127 -8.08 9.95 5.38
CA ASP A 127 -8.41 10.89 4.31
C ASP A 127 -7.71 10.53 3.00
N HIS A 128 -8.14 11.14 1.90
CA HIS A 128 -7.58 10.97 0.55
C HIS A 128 -7.11 12.31 -0.03
N THR A 129 -6.60 13.21 0.81
CA THR A 129 -6.03 14.48 0.31
C THR A 129 -4.80 14.21 -0.56
N GLY A 130 -4.53 15.12 -1.50
CA GLY A 130 -3.36 14.99 -2.37
C GLY A 130 -2.04 14.89 -1.58
N GLU A 131 -1.97 15.58 -0.44
CA GLU A 131 -0.81 15.54 0.45
C GLU A 131 -0.64 14.13 1.08
N THR A 132 -1.73 13.57 1.61
CA THR A 132 -1.73 12.20 2.18
C THR A 132 -1.31 11.16 1.15
N ILE A 133 -1.86 11.27 -0.08
CA ILE A 133 -1.54 10.35 -1.17
C ILE A 133 -0.05 10.44 -1.54
N GLN A 134 0.47 11.66 -1.75
CA GLN A 134 1.88 11.85 -2.10
C GLN A 134 2.83 11.34 -0.99
N ARG A 135 2.51 11.63 0.27
CA ARG A 135 3.28 11.17 1.42
C ARG A 135 3.28 9.64 1.51
N ALA A 136 2.12 9.00 1.37
CA ALA A 136 1.99 7.55 1.37
C ALA A 136 2.89 6.89 0.31
N ILE A 137 2.85 7.39 -0.93
CA ILE A 137 3.66 6.87 -2.04
C ILE A 137 5.14 7.10 -1.80
N HIS A 138 5.50 8.30 -1.33
CA HIS A 138 6.89 8.62 -1.01
C HIS A 138 7.44 7.64 0.05
N MET A 139 6.67 7.37 1.10
CA MET A 139 7.05 6.42 2.14
C MET A 139 7.23 5.00 1.59
N VAL A 140 6.33 4.53 0.73
CA VAL A 140 6.47 3.21 0.09
C VAL A 140 7.74 3.15 -0.76
N LYS A 141 7.96 4.15 -1.63
CA LYS A 141 9.15 4.23 -2.50
C LYS A 141 10.43 4.29 -1.64
N GLN A 142 10.46 5.13 -0.62
CA GLN A 142 11.60 5.29 0.27
C GLN A 142 11.94 3.98 0.99
N TRP A 143 10.97 3.34 1.63
CA TRP A 143 11.22 2.07 2.32
C TRP A 143 11.68 0.97 1.36
N ARG A 144 11.05 0.88 0.18
CA ARG A 144 11.44 -0.08 -0.85
C ARG A 144 12.91 0.09 -1.24
N ASP A 145 13.36 1.32 -1.45
CA ASP A 145 14.70 1.62 -1.94
C ASP A 145 15.76 1.49 -0.83
N GLU A 146 15.45 1.87 0.42
CA GLU A 146 16.38 1.85 1.54
C GLU A 146 16.48 0.49 2.26
N VAL A 147 15.37 -0.22 2.40
CA VAL A 147 15.26 -1.44 3.21
C VAL A 147 14.85 -2.64 2.37
N GLY A 148 13.79 -2.51 1.57
CA GLY A 148 13.23 -3.59 0.77
C GLY A 148 14.24 -4.18 -0.21
N SER A 149 15.06 -3.35 -0.84
CA SER A 149 16.14 -3.75 -1.75
C SER A 149 17.23 -4.63 -1.11
N LYS A 150 17.34 -4.61 0.23
CA LYS A 150 18.32 -5.42 0.98
C LYS A 150 17.81 -6.83 1.30
N VAL A 151 16.52 -7.09 1.08
CA VAL A 151 15.93 -8.42 1.29
C VAL A 151 15.91 -9.17 -0.04
N PRO A 152 16.75 -10.21 -0.21
CA PRO A 152 16.91 -10.87 -1.50
C PRO A 152 15.58 -11.45 -2.02
N GLY A 153 15.23 -11.09 -3.25
CA GLY A 153 14.04 -11.57 -3.94
C GLY A 153 12.71 -11.04 -3.41
N LEU A 154 12.71 -9.99 -2.58
CA LEU A 154 11.49 -9.29 -2.16
C LEU A 154 11.29 -8.04 -3.01
N HIS A 155 10.08 -7.90 -3.55
CA HIS A 155 9.63 -6.72 -4.29
C HIS A 155 8.36 -6.16 -3.65
N ILE A 156 8.28 -4.86 -3.55
CA ILE A 156 7.10 -4.13 -3.03
C ILE A 156 6.53 -3.29 -4.17
N ASP A 157 5.33 -3.65 -4.57
CA ASP A 157 4.64 -3.02 -5.71
C ASP A 157 3.38 -2.29 -5.22
N LEU A 158 3.22 -1.04 -5.66
CA LEU A 158 1.98 -0.28 -5.49
C LEU A 158 0.92 -0.91 -6.39
N ALA A 159 -0.15 -1.45 -5.82
CA ALA A 159 -1.09 -2.28 -6.57
C ALA A 159 -2.43 -1.62 -6.86
N GLY A 160 -2.88 -0.66 -6.04
CA GLY A 160 -4.20 -0.07 -6.25
C GLY A 160 -4.85 0.46 -4.98
N GLY A 161 -6.19 0.36 -4.95
CA GLY A 161 -7.03 1.04 -3.97
C GLY A 161 -7.32 2.49 -4.37
N PRO A 162 -8.30 3.16 -3.75
CA PRO A 162 -8.62 4.56 -4.03
C PRO A 162 -7.40 5.48 -3.95
N VAL A 163 -6.56 5.31 -2.95
CA VAL A 163 -5.31 6.07 -2.76
C VAL A 163 -4.31 5.79 -3.88
N GLY A 164 -4.08 4.51 -4.22
CA GLY A 164 -3.13 4.12 -5.25
C GLY A 164 -3.55 4.55 -6.65
N VAL A 165 -4.83 4.41 -6.98
CA VAL A 165 -5.39 4.82 -8.29
C VAL A 165 -5.32 6.35 -8.44
N THR A 166 -5.71 7.11 -7.42
CA THR A 166 -5.65 8.56 -7.45
C THR A 166 -4.21 9.05 -7.58
N ALA A 167 -3.28 8.36 -6.97
CA ALA A 167 -1.85 8.65 -7.11
C ALA A 167 -1.36 8.48 -8.54
N ALA A 168 -1.66 7.35 -9.17
CA ALA A 168 -1.25 7.07 -10.53
C ALA A 168 -1.84 8.11 -11.51
N ILE A 169 -3.12 8.47 -11.34
CA ILE A 169 -3.77 9.52 -12.13
C ILE A 169 -3.07 10.86 -11.94
N ASN A 170 -2.74 11.25 -10.72
CA ASN A 170 -2.10 12.53 -10.44
C ASN A 170 -0.66 12.59 -11.01
N GLU A 171 0.11 11.49 -10.93
CA GLU A 171 1.46 11.39 -11.48
C GLU A 171 1.42 11.52 -13.01
N GLU A 172 0.54 10.77 -13.68
CA GLU A 172 0.35 10.85 -15.13
C GLU A 172 -0.15 12.23 -15.59
N ALA A 173 -1.13 12.79 -14.88
CA ALA A 173 -1.65 14.12 -15.17
C ALA A 173 -0.57 15.20 -15.02
N PHE A 174 0.28 15.10 -14.01
CA PHE A 174 1.39 16.05 -13.80
C PHE A 174 2.40 15.98 -14.95
N GLU A 175 2.88 14.77 -15.30
CA GLU A 175 3.83 14.57 -16.39
C GLU A 175 3.27 15.08 -17.73
N THR A 176 2.01 14.75 -18.01
CA THR A 176 1.32 15.19 -19.23
C THR A 176 1.20 16.73 -19.27
N ASN A 177 0.78 17.34 -18.17
CA ASN A 177 0.60 18.79 -18.11
C ASN A 177 1.91 19.57 -18.25
N VAL A 178 3.01 19.07 -17.71
CA VAL A 178 4.35 19.69 -17.84
C VAL A 178 4.80 19.78 -19.31
N ILE A 179 4.37 18.86 -20.16
CA ILE A 179 4.71 18.85 -21.59
C ILE A 179 3.64 19.57 -22.42
N VAL A 180 2.37 19.25 -22.19
CA VAL A 180 1.26 19.71 -23.03
C VAL A 180 1.01 21.21 -22.87
N VAL A 181 1.01 21.73 -21.64
CA VAL A 181 0.74 23.16 -21.40
C VAL A 181 1.76 24.08 -22.08
N PRO A 182 3.09 23.89 -21.94
CA PRO A 182 4.06 24.68 -22.68
C PRO A 182 3.97 24.51 -24.21
N ALA A 183 3.71 23.30 -24.68
CA ALA A 183 3.57 23.03 -26.11
C ALA A 183 2.38 23.79 -26.73
N VAL A 184 1.24 23.79 -26.03
CA VAL A 184 0.04 24.55 -26.46
C VAL A 184 0.30 26.05 -26.43
N LEU A 185 0.99 26.57 -25.42
CA LEU A 185 1.37 27.98 -25.34
C LEU A 185 2.28 28.39 -26.51
N VAL A 186 3.30 27.60 -26.83
CA VAL A 186 4.16 27.82 -27.96
C VAL A 186 3.38 27.81 -29.27
N LEU A 187 2.45 26.88 -29.44
CA LEU A 187 1.62 26.76 -30.63
C LEU A 187 0.69 27.97 -30.78
N ILE A 188 0.07 28.43 -29.71
CA ILE A 188 -0.76 29.65 -29.71
C ILE A 188 0.08 30.88 -30.08
N LEU A 189 1.29 31.01 -29.53
CA LEU A 189 2.20 32.12 -29.86
C LEU A 189 2.61 32.08 -31.33
N MET A 190 2.93 30.90 -31.90
CA MET A 190 3.24 30.72 -33.31
C MET A 190 2.05 31.15 -34.20
N PHE A 191 0.83 30.70 -33.88
CA PHE A 191 -0.36 31.09 -34.67
C PHE A 191 -0.63 32.57 -34.55
N THR A 192 -0.52 33.15 -33.38
CA THR A 192 -0.70 34.59 -33.17
C THR A 192 0.31 35.39 -33.99
N PHE A 193 1.58 34.99 -33.97
CA PHE A 193 2.62 35.63 -34.77
C PHE A 193 2.34 35.49 -36.25
N TRP A 194 1.89 34.34 -36.71
CA TRP A 194 1.63 34.09 -38.14
C TRP A 194 0.42 34.89 -38.63
N PHE A 195 -0.67 34.99 -37.81
CA PHE A 195 -1.87 35.73 -38.19
C PHE A 195 -1.69 37.27 -38.13
N TYR A 196 -0.97 37.76 -37.14
CA TYR A 196 -0.83 39.20 -36.93
C TYR A 196 0.46 39.77 -37.57
N GLY A 197 1.34 38.94 -38.12
CA GLY A 197 2.41 39.26 -39.07
C GLY A 197 3.50 40.22 -38.57
N SER A 198 3.52 40.68 -37.34
CA SER A 198 4.54 41.53 -36.82
C SER A 198 4.51 41.66 -35.29
N LEU A 199 5.68 41.56 -34.70
CA LEU A 199 5.94 41.97 -33.29
C LEU A 199 5.98 43.50 -33.10
N HIS A 200 5.68 44.27 -34.17
CA HIS A 200 5.68 45.72 -34.20
C HIS A 200 4.31 46.30 -34.51
N SER A 201 3.31 45.98 -33.69
CA SER A 201 2.04 46.71 -33.62
C SER A 201 1.87 47.30 -32.27
#